data_aa6c4762cf3e0717c7fd6b1bc8c774a4
#
_entry.id   aa6c4762cf3e0717c7fd6b1bc8c774a4
#
_cell.length_a   1.000
_cell.length_b   1.000
_cell.length_c   1.000
_cell.angle_alpha   90.00
_cell.angle_beta   90.00
_cell.angle_gamma   90.00
#
_symmetry.space_group_name_H-M   'P 1'
#
loop_
_entity.id
_entity.type
_entity.pdbx_description
1 polymer ?
#
loop_
_entity_poly.entity_id
_entity_poly.type
_entity_poly.pdbx_seq_one_letter_code
_entity_poly.pdbx_strand_id
1 'polypeptide(L)'
;MFTRINPNTQPVQLYPKVERELSTVKKKGWVKVNGSKLRDNKDIIGQTGFQEAIQTCEADVIWTGGSASAGKGHAYSFQIATPFGFRKMGDLKPGDIISNTFGGQQRVVNIYELGEQDVYRVHFIDGAFVDCTYEHLWNVYEMRRQSKRARLHGLSRDEDCSVWDTAAIIKHLDEKPNKHIAVPLCEPVAFYQIEELPVDPYILGFLLGDGCMTTSQKQITATTTDTEIVEFLKNNSKRLYDSKDGRHYTIYDDDLLARIKELGLYGSYSHTKFIPTRYKMASVEDRFALIQGLMDSDGYADSRRTNVGLTTTSKQLAEDIQEVIWSLGGMCTITQKATSYKKDGVRIECKNAYVLYIQTADNAKLFRLDRKASKVKPRRFSKTRRIVKVEKVGREQCRCIAVSNPNSLYLASKACVVTHNTYCILLEALRGIGKYGYSGLIIKKELVEVGTAGGILSDAKRIYSEMKGCEYSASDYSFAWPEYQSSIMLTHINLQSDSQEKEAQEKMKNKQASYIAIDELTNFTFKIWKYWFSRNRDASGMKPKMVCTLN
;
A
#
# COMPACT_ATOMS: atom_id res chain seq x y z
N MET A 1 2.76 16.61 -17.02
CA MET A 1 1.55 17.23 -17.59
C MET A 1 0.44 17.06 -16.56
N PHE A 2 0.21 18.04 -15.71
CA PHE A 2 -0.88 17.94 -14.72
C PHE A 2 -2.19 18.25 -15.44
N THR A 3 -3.08 17.28 -15.51
CA THR A 3 -4.44 17.49 -15.96
C THR A 3 -5.14 18.45 -14.99
N ARG A 4 -5.73 19.52 -15.52
CA ARG A 4 -6.61 20.43 -14.78
C ARG A 4 -7.57 19.61 -13.92
N ILE A 5 -7.58 19.86 -12.62
CA ILE A 5 -8.68 19.41 -11.77
C ILE A 5 -9.91 20.16 -12.29
N ASN A 6 -10.81 19.44 -12.93
CA ASN A 6 -12.04 19.99 -13.46
C ASN A 6 -12.93 20.39 -12.26
N PRO A 7 -13.26 21.66 -12.06
CA PRO A 7 -14.10 22.08 -10.95
C PRO A 7 -15.53 21.52 -11.00
N ASN A 8 -15.90 20.86 -12.10
CA ASN A 8 -17.22 20.22 -12.31
C ASN A 8 -17.20 18.70 -12.15
N THR A 9 -16.10 18.11 -11.67
CA THR A 9 -16.16 16.70 -11.27
C THR A 9 -17.11 16.58 -10.10
N GLN A 10 -18.19 15.84 -10.29
CA GLN A 10 -19.13 15.48 -9.23
C GLN A 10 -18.35 14.93 -8.03
N PRO A 11 -18.76 15.26 -6.79
CA PRO A 11 -18.13 14.71 -5.62
C PRO A 11 -18.13 13.19 -5.70
N VAL A 12 -16.97 12.58 -5.48
CA VAL A 12 -16.85 11.12 -5.37
C VAL A 12 -17.93 10.65 -4.40
N GLN A 13 -18.77 9.73 -4.84
CA GLN A 13 -19.84 9.19 -4.00
C GLN A 13 -19.22 8.60 -2.73
N LEU A 14 -19.46 9.24 -1.61
CA LEU A 14 -19.13 8.70 -0.30
C LEU A 14 -19.88 7.37 -0.11
N TYR A 15 -19.23 6.41 0.51
CA TYR A 15 -19.90 5.19 0.93
C TYR A 15 -21.19 5.55 1.70
N PRO A 16 -22.35 4.98 1.37
CA PRO A 16 -23.66 5.39 1.93
C PRO A 16 -23.72 5.43 3.45
N LYS A 17 -22.83 4.70 4.13
CA LYS A 17 -22.74 4.66 5.60
C LYS A 17 -22.03 5.88 6.18
N VAL A 18 -21.02 6.42 5.49
CA VAL A 18 -20.31 7.64 5.89
C VAL A 18 -21.27 8.84 5.79
N GLU A 19 -22.10 8.90 4.76
CA GLU A 19 -23.13 9.94 4.61
C GLU A 19 -24.17 9.90 5.75
N ARG A 20 -24.63 8.70 6.16
CA ARG A 20 -25.57 8.59 7.29
C ARG A 20 -24.96 9.02 8.63
N GLU A 21 -23.72 8.65 8.89
CA GLU A 21 -23.01 9.07 10.12
C GLU A 21 -22.70 10.57 10.08
N LEU A 22 -22.29 11.10 8.93
CA LEU A 22 -22.10 12.54 8.71
C LEU A 22 -23.40 13.34 8.94
N SER A 23 -24.53 12.86 8.44
CA SER A 23 -25.82 13.53 8.62
C SER A 23 -26.27 13.57 10.07
N THR A 24 -25.93 12.58 10.87
CA THR A 24 -26.30 12.49 12.29
C THR A 24 -25.42 13.37 13.18
N VAL A 25 -24.16 13.57 12.81
CA VAL A 25 -23.18 14.38 13.55
C VAL A 25 -23.20 15.85 13.13
N LYS A 26 -23.65 16.18 11.92
CA LYS A 26 -23.88 17.58 11.45
C LYS A 26 -24.66 18.43 12.44
N LYS A 27 -25.62 17.85 13.16
CA LYS A 27 -26.41 18.55 14.19
C LYS A 27 -25.60 19.03 15.40
N LYS A 28 -24.36 18.53 15.60
CA LYS A 28 -23.50 18.86 16.74
C LYS A 28 -22.20 19.56 16.37
N GLY A 29 -21.96 19.88 15.09
CA GLY A 29 -20.75 20.58 14.61
C GLY A 29 -19.47 19.75 14.60
N TRP A 30 -19.55 18.43 14.78
CA TRP A 30 -18.40 17.53 14.80
C TRP A 30 -18.61 16.36 13.86
N VAL A 31 -17.54 15.92 13.21
CA VAL A 31 -17.56 14.75 12.35
C VAL A 31 -16.71 13.66 12.97
N LYS A 32 -17.33 12.51 13.12
CA LYS A 32 -16.66 11.29 13.49
C LYS A 32 -16.21 10.56 12.23
N VAL A 33 -14.93 10.36 12.11
CA VAL A 33 -14.33 9.49 11.11
C VAL A 33 -13.85 8.22 11.83
N ASN A 34 -14.25 7.03 11.34
CA ASN A 34 -13.83 5.72 11.83
C ASN A 34 -14.48 5.16 13.10
N GLY A 35 -15.77 5.22 13.19
CA GLY A 35 -16.49 4.35 14.14
C GLY A 35 -16.22 4.57 15.64
N SER A 36 -15.24 5.42 16.06
CA SER A 36 -15.04 5.76 17.46
C SER A 36 -16.17 6.67 17.97
N LYS A 37 -16.69 6.44 19.14
CA LYS A 37 -17.70 7.32 19.72
C LYS A 37 -17.02 8.58 20.22
N LEU A 38 -17.44 9.75 19.71
CA LEU A 38 -17.06 11.03 20.29
C LEU A 38 -17.55 11.10 21.73
N ARG A 39 -16.64 11.23 22.68
CA ARG A 39 -16.94 11.52 24.08
C ARG A 39 -16.56 12.94 24.33
N ASP A 40 -17.53 13.80 24.46
CA ASP A 40 -17.34 15.24 24.66
C ASP A 40 -16.45 15.90 23.58
N ASN A 41 -16.29 17.19 23.60
CA ASN A 41 -15.51 17.97 22.63
C ASN A 41 -13.98 17.72 22.64
N LYS A 42 -13.52 16.55 23.09
CA LYS A 42 -12.11 16.18 23.29
C LYS A 42 -11.66 14.98 22.49
N ASP A 43 -12.56 14.30 21.79
CA ASP A 43 -12.20 13.09 21.07
C ASP A 43 -11.45 13.41 19.79
N ILE A 44 -10.24 12.87 19.70
CA ILE A 44 -9.39 12.93 18.51
C ILE A 44 -9.93 11.96 17.48
N ILE A 45 -10.07 12.41 16.25
CA ILE A 45 -10.53 11.58 15.16
C ILE A 45 -9.35 10.80 14.61
N GLY A 46 -9.28 9.53 14.95
CA GLY A 46 -8.37 8.56 14.33
C GLY A 46 -8.83 8.22 12.90
N GLN A 47 -7.95 7.72 12.03
CA GLN A 47 -8.16 7.89 10.59
C GLN A 47 -8.04 6.65 9.76
N THR A 48 -8.86 6.66 8.72
CA THR A 48 -8.69 5.88 7.52
C THR A 48 -9.32 6.57 6.33
N GLY A 49 -8.69 6.49 5.19
CA GLY A 49 -9.09 7.36 4.10
C GLY A 49 -9.09 8.82 4.58
N PHE A 50 -8.20 9.13 5.49
CA PHE A 50 -8.19 10.35 6.30
C PHE A 50 -8.18 11.59 5.43
N GLN A 51 -7.36 11.61 4.42
CA GLN A 51 -7.30 12.74 3.52
C GLN A 51 -8.57 12.83 2.69
N GLU A 52 -9.13 11.71 2.26
CA GLU A 52 -10.41 11.66 1.58
C GLU A 52 -11.55 12.07 2.51
N ALA A 53 -11.55 11.60 3.75
CA ALA A 53 -12.52 11.99 4.76
C ALA A 53 -12.40 13.47 5.15
N ILE A 54 -11.20 14.04 5.25
CA ILE A 54 -11.02 15.49 5.41
C ILE A 54 -11.50 16.22 4.17
N GLN A 55 -11.15 15.75 2.99
CA GLN A 55 -11.53 16.37 1.72
C GLN A 55 -13.04 16.37 1.50
N THR A 56 -13.73 15.33 1.92
CA THR A 56 -15.18 15.18 1.76
C THR A 56 -15.98 15.64 2.98
N CYS A 57 -15.30 15.85 4.11
CA CYS A 57 -15.95 16.28 5.34
C CYS A 57 -16.47 17.70 5.24
N GLU A 58 -17.75 17.90 5.51
CA GLU A 58 -18.39 19.20 5.56
C GLU A 58 -18.37 19.84 6.97
N ALA A 59 -17.67 19.25 7.93
CA ALA A 59 -17.56 19.83 9.26
C ALA A 59 -16.75 21.13 9.24
N ASP A 60 -17.11 22.06 10.11
CA ASP A 60 -16.43 23.35 10.24
C ASP A 60 -15.04 23.19 10.87
N VAL A 61 -14.85 22.20 11.71
CA VAL A 61 -13.57 21.87 12.36
C VAL A 61 -13.28 20.38 12.28
N ILE A 62 -12.06 20.04 11.89
CA ILE A 62 -11.55 18.66 11.85
C ILE A 62 -10.32 18.57 12.75
N TRP A 63 -10.32 17.61 13.65
CA TRP A 63 -9.20 17.33 14.55
C TRP A 63 -8.55 16.02 14.16
N THR A 64 -7.24 16.03 14.00
CA THR A 64 -6.49 14.89 13.50
C THR A 64 -5.29 14.59 14.39
N GLY A 65 -5.06 13.32 14.71
CA GLY A 65 -3.86 12.90 15.43
C GLY A 65 -2.63 12.78 14.52
N GLY A 66 -1.46 13.11 15.04
CA GLY A 66 -0.15 12.94 14.43
C GLY A 66 0.37 14.14 13.63
N SER A 67 1.59 14.58 13.97
CA SER A 67 2.31 15.60 13.20
C SER A 67 2.84 15.07 11.87
N ALA A 68 3.02 15.96 10.89
CA ALA A 68 3.73 15.65 9.67
C ALA A 68 5.19 15.29 10.01
N SER A 69 5.65 14.11 9.60
CA SER A 69 7.04 13.63 9.67
C SER A 69 7.67 13.23 11.01
N ALA A 70 7.10 13.51 12.18
CA ALA A 70 7.72 13.10 13.44
C ALA A 70 7.80 11.58 13.55
N GLY A 71 9.01 11.01 13.53
CA GLY A 71 9.31 9.61 13.80
C GLY A 71 8.80 8.56 12.79
N LYS A 72 8.12 8.94 11.73
CA LYS A 72 7.40 8.04 10.81
C LYS A 72 8.29 7.64 9.63
N GLY A 73 8.91 6.47 9.65
CA GLY A 73 9.79 6.09 8.55
C GLY A 73 10.17 4.63 8.51
N HIS A 74 11.02 4.34 7.54
CA HIS A 74 11.65 3.05 7.35
C HIS A 74 13.18 3.18 7.42
N ALA A 75 13.83 2.08 7.76
CA ALA A 75 15.28 1.97 7.67
C ALA A 75 15.77 2.20 6.23
N TYR A 76 16.97 2.75 6.07
CA TYR A 76 17.58 2.96 4.74
C TYR A 76 17.73 1.67 3.94
N SER A 77 18.00 0.56 4.61
CA SER A 77 18.12 -0.76 4.00
C SER A 77 16.81 -1.32 3.47
N PHE A 78 15.67 -0.77 3.91
CA PHE A 78 14.34 -1.30 3.63
C PHE A 78 13.88 -1.02 2.19
N GLN A 79 13.16 -1.96 1.58
CA GLN A 79 12.77 -1.88 0.17
C GLN A 79 11.39 -1.26 -0.02
N ILE A 80 11.27 -0.42 -1.04
CA ILE A 80 10.05 0.23 -1.50
C ILE A 80 9.76 -0.22 -2.93
N ALA A 81 8.51 -0.54 -3.22
CA ALA A 81 8.09 -0.94 -4.56
C ALA A 81 8.11 0.25 -5.53
N THR A 82 8.72 0.05 -6.68
CA THR A 82 8.76 1.01 -7.80
C THR A 82 8.27 0.32 -9.07
N PRO A 83 7.91 1.05 -10.12
CA PRO A 83 7.56 0.44 -11.40
C PRO A 83 8.70 -0.36 -12.05
N PHE A 84 9.94 -0.15 -11.61
CA PHE A 84 11.14 -0.83 -12.11
C PHE A 84 11.66 -1.92 -11.16
N GLY A 85 10.82 -2.39 -10.24
CA GLY A 85 11.16 -3.34 -9.19
C GLY A 85 11.30 -2.67 -7.82
N PHE A 86 12.19 -3.17 -6.97
CA PHE A 86 12.33 -2.69 -5.60
C PHE A 86 13.62 -1.89 -5.41
N ARG A 87 13.50 -0.73 -4.74
CA ARG A 87 14.65 0.12 -4.38
C ARG A 87 14.72 0.29 -2.87
N LYS A 88 15.93 0.43 -2.34
CA LYS A 88 16.11 0.75 -0.92
C LYS A 88 15.56 2.13 -0.60
N MET A 89 14.96 2.29 0.57
CA MET A 89 14.51 3.59 1.07
C MET A 89 15.64 4.62 1.03
N GLY A 90 16.87 4.22 1.39
CA GLY A 90 18.08 5.03 1.36
C GLY A 90 18.48 5.56 -0.02
N ASP A 91 18.05 4.94 -1.12
CA ASP A 91 18.41 5.31 -2.49
C ASP A 91 17.38 6.21 -3.18
N LEU A 92 16.20 6.41 -2.55
CA LEU A 92 15.13 7.24 -3.12
C LEU A 92 15.51 8.73 -3.06
N LYS A 93 15.04 9.48 -4.05
CA LYS A 93 15.23 10.93 -4.17
C LYS A 93 13.90 11.61 -4.49
N PRO A 94 13.70 12.88 -4.15
CA PRO A 94 12.57 13.66 -4.64
C PRO A 94 12.51 13.62 -6.18
N GLY A 95 11.31 13.39 -6.71
CA GLY A 95 11.08 13.17 -8.15
C GLY A 95 11.05 11.70 -8.58
N ASP A 96 11.61 10.78 -7.80
CA ASP A 96 11.56 9.33 -8.11
C ASP A 96 10.11 8.82 -8.17
N ILE A 97 9.90 7.86 -9.07
CA ILE A 97 8.60 7.22 -9.24
C ILE A 97 8.56 5.94 -8.41
N ILE A 98 7.52 5.79 -7.60
CA ILE A 98 7.22 4.59 -6.81
C ILE A 98 5.82 4.07 -7.13
N SER A 99 5.55 2.81 -6.78
CA SER A 99 4.25 2.20 -6.98
C SER A 99 3.23 2.69 -5.94
N ASN A 100 1.99 2.93 -6.37
CA ASN A 100 0.89 3.26 -5.48
C ASN A 100 0.04 2.02 -5.14
N THR A 101 -0.89 2.16 -4.24
CA THR A 101 -1.73 1.05 -3.73
C THR A 101 -2.79 0.58 -4.72
N PHE A 102 -3.07 1.35 -5.77
CA PHE A 102 -4.03 1.03 -6.84
C PHE A 102 -3.36 0.38 -8.06
N GLY A 103 -2.13 -0.11 -7.90
CA GLY A 103 -1.37 -0.76 -8.97
C GLY A 103 -0.62 0.20 -9.91
N GLY A 104 -0.93 1.50 -9.88
CA GLY A 104 -0.28 2.53 -10.71
C GLY A 104 0.94 3.16 -10.04
N GLN A 105 1.21 4.40 -10.39
CA GLN A 105 2.43 5.13 -10.03
C GLN A 105 2.14 6.41 -9.26
N GLN A 106 3.14 6.86 -8.50
CA GLN A 106 3.17 8.15 -7.82
C GLN A 106 4.63 8.62 -7.68
N ARG A 107 4.81 9.91 -7.37
CA ARG A 107 6.14 10.48 -7.18
C ARG A 107 6.48 10.61 -5.70
N VAL A 108 7.76 10.43 -5.39
CA VAL A 108 8.34 10.89 -4.14
C VAL A 108 8.43 12.42 -4.22
N VAL A 109 7.68 13.07 -3.37
CA VAL A 109 7.59 14.55 -3.34
C VAL A 109 8.69 15.11 -2.46
N ASN A 110 8.92 14.52 -1.28
CA ASN A 110 9.99 14.91 -0.36
C ASN A 110 10.56 13.72 0.42
N ILE A 111 11.70 13.98 1.06
CA ILE A 111 12.39 13.04 1.95
C ILE A 111 12.70 13.77 3.24
N TYR A 112 12.43 13.13 4.37
CA TYR A 112 12.71 13.63 5.70
C TYR A 112 13.67 12.68 6.40
N GLU A 113 14.85 13.17 6.74
CA GLU A 113 15.85 12.40 7.46
C GLU A 113 15.48 12.35 8.95
N LEU A 114 15.40 11.15 9.51
CA LEU A 114 15.03 10.93 10.90
C LEU A 114 16.24 10.64 11.79
N GLY A 115 17.43 10.46 11.16
CA GLY A 115 18.60 9.99 11.87
C GLY A 115 18.47 8.52 12.31
N GLU A 116 19.24 8.15 13.34
CA GLU A 116 19.25 6.81 13.88
C GLU A 116 18.02 6.59 14.79
N GLN A 117 17.16 5.63 14.42
CA GLN A 117 15.92 5.31 15.13
C GLN A 117 15.88 3.85 15.54
N ASP A 118 15.06 3.54 16.53
CA ASP A 118 14.67 2.17 16.85
C ASP A 118 13.78 1.62 15.74
N VAL A 119 14.13 0.44 15.21
CA VAL A 119 13.41 -0.23 14.13
C VAL A 119 12.61 -1.40 14.67
N TYR A 120 11.35 -1.46 14.29
CA TYR A 120 10.40 -2.49 14.66
C TYR A 120 9.94 -3.25 13.42
N ARG A 121 9.92 -4.58 13.52
CA ARG A 121 9.42 -5.47 12.47
C ARG A 121 7.97 -5.84 12.74
N VAL A 122 7.09 -5.44 11.84
CA VAL A 122 5.68 -5.82 11.82
C VAL A 122 5.53 -7.06 10.96
N HIS A 123 5.12 -8.18 11.56
CA HIS A 123 4.94 -9.46 10.88
C HIS A 123 3.47 -9.68 10.51
N PHE A 124 3.25 -10.26 9.34
CA PHE A 124 1.94 -10.61 8.83
C PHE A 124 1.74 -12.11 8.72
N ILE A 125 0.47 -12.53 8.67
CA ILE A 125 0.08 -13.95 8.72
C ILE A 125 0.61 -14.80 7.58
N ASP A 126 0.91 -14.19 6.45
CA ASP A 126 1.42 -14.85 5.24
C ASP A 126 2.96 -14.81 5.13
N GLY A 127 3.64 -14.45 6.22
CA GLY A 127 5.11 -14.37 6.26
C GLY A 127 5.70 -13.06 5.75
N ALA A 128 4.87 -12.15 5.23
CA ALA A 128 5.31 -10.80 4.90
C ALA A 128 5.75 -10.06 6.16
N PHE A 129 6.67 -9.09 6.01
CA PHE A 129 7.05 -8.20 7.10
C PHE A 129 7.40 -6.80 6.58
N VAL A 130 7.35 -5.84 7.48
CA VAL A 130 7.78 -4.45 7.24
C VAL A 130 8.58 -3.96 8.42
N ASP A 131 9.78 -3.43 8.15
CA ASP A 131 10.63 -2.77 9.13
C ASP A 131 10.37 -1.27 9.11
N CYS A 132 9.98 -0.72 10.25
CA CYS A 132 9.56 0.67 10.39
C CYS A 132 9.90 1.22 11.77
N THR A 133 9.77 2.53 11.93
CA THR A 133 9.93 3.21 13.22
C THR A 133 8.73 2.99 14.14
N TYR A 134 8.87 3.35 15.42
CA TYR A 134 7.84 3.17 16.46
C TYR A 134 6.56 3.98 16.16
N GLU A 135 6.71 5.18 15.60
CA GLU A 135 5.61 6.10 15.25
C GLU A 135 5.10 5.92 13.82
N HIS A 136 5.61 4.92 13.07
CA HIS A 136 5.19 4.69 11.69
C HIS A 136 3.69 4.37 11.60
N LEU A 137 3.01 4.94 10.58
CA LEU A 137 1.56 4.87 10.47
C LEU A 137 1.09 3.74 9.55
N TRP A 138 -0.08 3.21 9.90
CA TRP A 138 -0.73 2.09 9.24
C TRP A 138 -2.22 2.34 9.08
N ASN A 139 -2.77 1.98 7.96
CA ASN A 139 -4.21 1.83 7.80
C ASN A 139 -4.64 0.49 8.38
N VAL A 140 -5.34 0.49 9.52
CA VAL A 140 -5.67 -0.71 10.28
C VAL A 140 -7.18 -0.97 10.28
N TYR A 141 -7.56 -2.19 9.96
CA TYR A 141 -8.91 -2.73 10.09
C TYR A 141 -9.03 -3.59 11.33
N GLU A 142 -9.96 -3.30 12.23
CA GLU A 142 -10.32 -4.22 13.30
C GLU A 142 -11.21 -5.34 12.75
N MET A 143 -10.72 -6.58 12.77
CA MET A 143 -11.46 -7.73 12.29
C MET A 143 -12.49 -8.18 13.33
N ARG A 144 -13.73 -7.72 13.22
CA ARG A 144 -14.84 -8.15 14.10
C ARG A 144 -15.40 -9.50 13.65
N ARG A 145 -15.71 -10.39 14.60
CA ARG A 145 -16.49 -11.60 14.30
C ARG A 145 -17.90 -11.17 13.85
N GLN A 146 -18.26 -11.43 12.61
CA GLN A 146 -19.63 -11.20 12.15
C GLN A 146 -20.60 -12.06 12.96
N SER A 147 -21.69 -11.46 13.46
CA SER A 147 -22.79 -12.19 14.04
C SER A 147 -23.43 -13.12 13.00
N LYS A 148 -24.05 -14.25 13.44
CA LYS A 148 -24.81 -15.14 12.54
C LYS A 148 -25.83 -14.36 11.68
N ARG A 149 -26.46 -13.34 12.25
CA ARG A 149 -27.46 -12.48 11.60
C ARG A 149 -26.85 -11.64 10.47
N ALA A 150 -25.66 -11.04 10.66
CA ALA A 150 -24.97 -10.28 9.62
C ALA A 150 -24.52 -11.17 8.45
N ARG A 151 -24.17 -12.44 8.71
CA ARG A 151 -23.86 -13.42 7.66
C ARG A 151 -25.06 -13.80 6.81
N LEU A 152 -26.24 -13.96 7.43
CA LEU A 152 -27.49 -14.35 6.76
C LEU A 152 -28.04 -13.23 5.84
N HIS A 153 -27.79 -11.97 6.17
CA HIS A 153 -28.33 -10.82 5.42
C HIS A 153 -27.33 -10.22 4.42
N GLY A 154 -26.20 -10.87 4.14
CA GLY A 154 -25.23 -10.40 3.13
C GLY A 154 -24.67 -8.99 3.41
N LEU A 155 -24.82 -8.49 4.65
CA LEU A 155 -24.29 -7.19 5.04
C LEU A 155 -22.77 -7.21 4.86
N SER A 156 -22.26 -6.31 4.03
CA SER A 156 -20.83 -6.11 3.87
C SER A 156 -20.21 -5.85 5.25
N ARG A 157 -19.02 -6.41 5.48
CA ARG A 157 -18.17 -5.88 6.54
C ARG A 157 -17.74 -4.49 6.08
N ASP A 158 -18.48 -3.47 6.46
CA ASP A 158 -17.93 -2.13 6.53
C ASP A 158 -16.94 -2.17 7.70
N GLU A 159 -15.74 -2.50 7.37
CA GLU A 159 -14.63 -2.57 8.28
C GLU A 159 -14.26 -1.12 8.57
N ASP A 160 -14.53 -0.68 9.80
CA ASP A 160 -14.04 0.60 10.28
C ASP A 160 -12.50 0.56 10.17
N CYS A 161 -11.94 1.21 9.16
CA CYS A 161 -10.51 1.35 9.01
C CYS A 161 -10.05 2.56 9.80
N SER A 162 -8.94 2.50 10.53
CA SER A 162 -8.35 3.58 11.32
C SER A 162 -6.84 3.66 11.12
N VAL A 163 -6.27 4.86 11.23
CA VAL A 163 -4.82 5.01 11.20
C VAL A 163 -4.29 4.81 12.62
N TRP A 164 -3.36 3.87 12.74
CA TRP A 164 -2.65 3.58 13.98
C TRP A 164 -1.15 3.73 13.75
N ASP A 165 -0.46 4.15 14.76
CA ASP A 165 1.00 4.03 14.78
C ASP A 165 1.42 2.62 15.21
N THR A 166 2.70 2.30 15.03
CA THR A 166 3.26 1.01 15.43
C THR A 166 3.13 0.79 16.93
N ALA A 167 3.21 1.85 17.74
CA ALA A 167 3.01 1.81 19.18
C ALA A 167 1.60 1.33 19.56
N ALA A 168 0.58 1.89 18.91
CA ALA A 168 -0.83 1.48 19.13
C ALA A 168 -1.07 0.03 18.72
N ILE A 169 -0.41 -0.43 17.63
CA ILE A 169 -0.46 -1.84 17.20
C ILE A 169 0.13 -2.75 18.27
N ILE A 170 1.31 -2.42 18.81
CA ILE A 170 1.95 -3.19 19.89
C ILE A 170 1.01 -3.27 21.09
N LYS A 171 0.52 -2.13 21.56
CA LYS A 171 -0.42 -2.06 22.69
C LYS A 171 -1.67 -2.90 22.45
N HIS A 172 -2.23 -2.85 21.24
CA HIS A 172 -3.42 -3.62 20.90
C HIS A 172 -3.17 -5.13 20.92
N LEU A 173 -2.03 -5.59 20.37
CA LEU A 173 -1.66 -7.01 20.35
C LEU A 173 -1.46 -7.55 21.77
N ASP A 174 -0.91 -6.75 22.68
CA ASP A 174 -0.69 -7.12 24.07
C ASP A 174 -1.98 -7.14 24.88
N GLU A 175 -2.81 -6.09 24.77
CA GLU A 175 -4.04 -5.95 25.58
C GLU A 175 -5.21 -6.78 25.03
N LYS A 176 -5.25 -7.02 23.71
CA LYS A 176 -6.40 -7.65 23.03
C LYS A 176 -5.99 -8.74 22.05
N PRO A 177 -5.26 -9.78 22.46
CA PRO A 177 -4.68 -10.79 21.56
C PRO A 177 -5.72 -11.54 20.72
N ASN A 178 -6.97 -11.60 21.19
CA ASN A 178 -8.08 -12.25 20.47
C ASN A 178 -8.80 -11.34 19.46
N LYS A 179 -8.48 -10.05 19.43
CA LYS A 179 -9.04 -9.10 18.45
C LYS A 179 -8.02 -8.88 17.34
N HIS A 180 -8.26 -9.52 16.21
CA HIS A 180 -7.36 -9.43 15.09
C HIS A 180 -7.44 -8.07 14.38
N ILE A 181 -6.30 -7.57 13.95
CA ILE A 181 -6.15 -6.36 13.16
C ILE A 181 -5.43 -6.68 11.86
N ALA A 182 -5.72 -5.92 10.80
CA ALA A 182 -5.19 -6.15 9.47
C ALA A 182 -4.96 -4.84 8.73
N VAL A 183 -4.05 -4.84 7.76
CA VAL A 183 -3.84 -3.75 6.80
C VAL A 183 -4.48 -4.10 5.45
N PRO A 184 -4.82 -3.14 4.58
CA PRO A 184 -5.34 -3.45 3.25
C PRO A 184 -4.28 -4.14 2.38
N LEU A 185 -4.73 -4.95 1.43
CA LEU A 185 -3.90 -5.41 0.31
C LEU A 185 -3.88 -4.35 -0.78
N CYS A 186 -2.82 -4.34 -1.58
CA CYS A 186 -2.75 -3.52 -2.79
C CYS A 186 -3.57 -4.15 -3.93
N GLU A 187 -3.88 -3.36 -4.96
CA GLU A 187 -4.26 -3.90 -6.27
C GLU A 187 -3.00 -4.43 -7.00
N PRO A 188 -3.15 -5.24 -8.06
CA PRO A 188 -2.00 -5.76 -8.81
C PRO A 188 -1.05 -4.64 -9.24
N VAL A 189 0.22 -4.75 -8.87
CA VAL A 189 1.23 -3.72 -9.15
C VAL A 189 1.65 -3.77 -10.61
N ALA A 190 1.53 -2.66 -11.32
CA ALA A 190 2.04 -2.54 -12.68
C ALA A 190 3.55 -2.27 -12.64
N PHE A 191 4.35 -3.25 -13.03
CA PHE A 191 5.77 -3.05 -13.33
C PHE A 191 5.95 -2.68 -14.80
N TYR A 192 6.95 -1.85 -15.09
CA TYR A 192 7.39 -1.61 -16.45
C TYR A 192 8.24 -2.79 -16.93
N GLN A 193 7.73 -3.52 -17.88
CA GLN A 193 8.51 -4.53 -18.55
C GLN A 193 9.55 -3.85 -19.43
N ILE A 194 10.82 -3.97 -19.05
CA ILE A 194 11.94 -3.34 -19.73
C ILE A 194 12.43 -4.20 -20.91
N GLU A 195 12.27 -5.52 -20.79
CA GLU A 195 12.77 -6.48 -21.75
C GLU A 195 11.64 -7.42 -22.22
N GLU A 196 11.71 -7.88 -23.45
CA GLU A 196 10.84 -8.93 -23.95
C GLU A 196 11.12 -10.25 -23.20
N LEU A 197 10.05 -10.99 -22.86
CA LEU A 197 10.18 -12.26 -22.18
C LEU A 197 10.60 -13.34 -23.19
N PRO A 198 11.74 -14.01 -22.99
CA PRO A 198 12.26 -14.94 -23.98
C PRO A 198 11.40 -16.19 -24.15
N VAL A 199 10.66 -16.59 -23.12
CA VAL A 199 9.74 -17.73 -23.13
C VAL A 199 8.36 -17.26 -22.73
N ASP A 200 7.31 -17.77 -23.40
CA ASP A 200 5.93 -17.51 -22.99
C ASP A 200 5.76 -17.78 -21.49
N PRO A 201 5.18 -16.86 -20.72
CA PRO A 201 5.08 -16.99 -19.26
C PRO A 201 4.33 -18.25 -18.80
N TYR A 202 3.28 -18.65 -19.52
CA TYR A 202 2.53 -19.86 -19.17
C TYR A 202 3.35 -21.11 -19.41
N ILE A 203 4.08 -21.20 -20.55
CA ILE A 203 5.00 -22.31 -20.83
C ILE A 203 6.07 -22.39 -19.75
N LEU A 204 6.69 -21.25 -19.41
CA LEU A 204 7.70 -21.24 -18.36
C LEU A 204 7.12 -21.71 -17.02
N GLY A 205 5.96 -21.21 -16.64
CA GLY A 205 5.26 -21.65 -15.43
C GLY A 205 5.00 -23.16 -15.41
N PHE A 206 4.50 -23.69 -16.52
CA PHE A 206 4.27 -25.14 -16.67
C PHE A 206 5.58 -25.94 -16.56
N LEU A 207 6.66 -25.52 -17.22
CA LEU A 207 7.96 -26.18 -17.16
C LEU A 207 8.62 -26.09 -15.76
N LEU A 208 8.36 -25.03 -15.02
CA LEU A 208 8.81 -24.92 -13.62
C LEU A 208 8.12 -25.94 -12.71
N GLY A 209 6.88 -26.34 -12.99
CA GLY A 209 6.22 -27.48 -12.35
C GLY A 209 6.69 -28.82 -12.98
N ASP A 210 6.02 -29.22 -14.03
CA ASP A 210 6.12 -30.57 -14.64
C ASP A 210 7.17 -30.69 -15.75
N GLY A 211 8.05 -29.70 -15.95
CA GLY A 211 9.16 -29.79 -16.91
C GLY A 211 10.43 -30.39 -16.32
N CYS A 212 11.18 -31.13 -17.10
CA CYS A 212 12.53 -31.56 -16.78
C CYS A 212 13.54 -30.85 -17.69
N MET A 213 14.46 -30.10 -17.06
CA MET A 213 15.47 -29.28 -17.74
C MET A 213 16.89 -29.63 -17.29
N THR A 214 17.13 -30.91 -16.87
CA THR A 214 18.43 -31.36 -16.36
C THR A 214 19.44 -31.56 -17.48
N THR A 215 20.72 -31.48 -17.16
CA THR A 215 21.82 -31.67 -18.13
C THR A 215 21.93 -33.08 -18.66
N SER A 216 21.37 -34.08 -17.97
CA SER A 216 21.27 -35.45 -18.45
C SER A 216 20.31 -35.59 -19.65
N GLN A 217 19.40 -34.65 -19.81
CA GLN A 217 18.49 -34.53 -20.93
C GLN A 217 19.04 -33.50 -21.91
N LYS A 218 19.30 -33.90 -23.17
CA LYS A 218 19.72 -32.96 -24.22
C LYS A 218 18.59 -32.05 -24.70
N GLN A 219 17.35 -32.40 -24.35
CA GLN A 219 16.12 -31.70 -24.70
C GLN A 219 15.29 -31.46 -23.45
N ILE A 220 14.34 -30.55 -23.55
CA ILE A 220 13.36 -30.28 -22.49
C ILE A 220 12.29 -31.37 -22.57
N THR A 221 11.95 -31.96 -21.43
CA THR A 221 10.82 -32.89 -21.35
C THR A 221 9.72 -32.34 -20.45
N ALA A 222 8.49 -32.69 -20.74
CA ALA A 222 7.30 -32.30 -20.00
C ALA A 222 6.47 -33.54 -19.65
N THR A 223 5.85 -33.54 -18.49
CA THR A 223 4.96 -34.62 -18.04
C THR A 223 3.56 -34.06 -17.85
N THR A 224 2.58 -34.58 -18.58
CA THR A 224 1.16 -34.17 -18.43
C THR A 224 0.25 -35.26 -19.01
N THR A 225 -1.00 -35.30 -18.49
CA THR A 225 -2.09 -36.09 -19.05
C THR A 225 -3.20 -35.20 -19.61
N ASP A 226 -3.05 -33.88 -19.51
CA ASP A 226 -4.06 -32.90 -19.95
C ASP A 226 -3.89 -32.61 -21.44
N THR A 227 -4.88 -32.97 -22.23
CA THR A 227 -4.90 -32.79 -23.70
C THR A 227 -4.77 -31.32 -24.09
N GLU A 228 -5.37 -30.41 -23.35
CA GLU A 228 -5.29 -28.96 -23.57
C GLU A 228 -3.85 -28.45 -23.44
N ILE A 229 -3.09 -28.97 -22.47
CA ILE A 229 -1.67 -28.64 -22.31
C ILE A 229 -0.84 -29.22 -23.43
N VAL A 230 -1.09 -30.50 -23.82
CA VAL A 230 -0.39 -31.12 -24.93
C VAL A 230 -0.59 -30.34 -26.22
N GLU A 231 -1.83 -29.92 -26.50
CA GLU A 231 -2.14 -29.12 -27.67
C GLU A 231 -1.45 -27.74 -27.61
N PHE A 232 -1.48 -27.11 -26.44
CA PHE A 232 -0.80 -25.83 -26.23
C PHE A 232 0.71 -25.94 -26.44
N LEU A 233 1.36 -26.97 -25.89
CA LEU A 233 2.80 -27.20 -26.09
C LEU A 233 3.12 -27.51 -27.57
N LYS A 234 2.28 -28.27 -28.26
CA LYS A 234 2.42 -28.58 -29.68
C LYS A 234 2.34 -27.32 -30.55
N ASN A 235 1.44 -26.41 -30.24
CA ASN A 235 1.26 -25.16 -30.99
C ASN A 235 2.36 -24.14 -30.73
N ASN A 236 3.08 -24.26 -29.61
CA ASN A 236 4.10 -23.30 -29.15
C ASN A 236 5.52 -23.88 -29.11
N SER A 237 5.78 -25.00 -29.79
CA SER A 237 7.11 -25.60 -29.97
C SER A 237 7.31 -26.07 -31.39
N LYS A 238 8.55 -26.12 -31.86
CA LYS A 238 8.87 -26.57 -33.24
C LYS A 238 8.44 -28.03 -33.49
N ARG A 239 8.65 -28.90 -32.51
CA ARG A 239 8.25 -30.30 -32.56
C ARG A 239 8.06 -30.86 -31.17
N LEU A 240 6.92 -31.52 -30.95
CA LEU A 240 6.61 -32.28 -29.75
C LEU A 240 6.58 -33.75 -30.07
N TYR A 241 7.34 -34.54 -29.34
CA TYR A 241 7.38 -36.00 -29.47
C TYR A 241 6.68 -36.63 -28.27
N ASP A 242 5.72 -37.51 -28.53
CA ASP A 242 5.02 -38.31 -27.53
C ASP A 242 5.80 -39.61 -27.29
N SER A 243 6.14 -39.91 -26.04
CA SER A 243 6.80 -41.18 -25.64
C SER A 243 5.89 -42.40 -25.74
N LYS A 244 4.70 -42.29 -26.29
CA LYS A 244 3.66 -43.33 -26.47
C LYS A 244 3.07 -43.89 -25.17
N ASP A 245 3.40 -43.31 -24.04
CA ASP A 245 2.81 -43.63 -22.73
C ASP A 245 1.66 -42.67 -22.33
N GLY A 246 1.38 -41.67 -23.18
CA GLY A 246 0.35 -40.65 -22.97
C GLY A 246 0.64 -39.70 -21.82
N ARG A 247 1.88 -39.59 -21.34
CA ARG A 247 2.26 -38.77 -20.20
C ARG A 247 3.53 -37.97 -20.40
N HIS A 248 4.54 -38.56 -21.09
CA HIS A 248 5.87 -37.95 -21.26
C HIS A 248 6.02 -37.42 -22.68
N TYR A 249 6.40 -36.16 -22.78
CA TYR A 249 6.58 -35.44 -24.02
C TYR A 249 7.98 -34.86 -24.07
N THR A 250 8.66 -35.02 -25.22
CA THR A 250 9.94 -34.36 -25.47
C THR A 250 9.76 -33.21 -26.42
N ILE A 251 10.22 -32.04 -26.04
CA ILE A 251 10.13 -30.79 -26.79
C ILE A 251 11.44 -30.63 -27.57
N TYR A 252 11.37 -30.77 -28.90
CA TYR A 252 12.48 -30.50 -29.80
C TYR A 252 12.37 -29.09 -30.34
N ASP A 253 12.97 -28.14 -29.61
CA ASP A 253 13.02 -26.74 -29.97
C ASP A 253 14.33 -26.15 -29.43
N ASP A 254 15.30 -25.99 -30.33
CA ASP A 254 16.64 -25.48 -29.98
C ASP A 254 16.58 -24.02 -29.51
N ASP A 255 15.62 -23.21 -30.04
CA ASP A 255 15.45 -21.85 -29.62
C ASP A 255 14.89 -21.78 -28.21
N LEU A 256 13.88 -22.61 -27.88
CA LEU A 256 13.36 -22.72 -26.52
C LEU A 256 14.45 -23.17 -25.55
N LEU A 257 15.25 -24.18 -25.95
CA LEU A 257 16.36 -24.67 -25.14
C LEU A 257 17.42 -23.60 -24.90
N ALA A 258 17.74 -22.80 -25.93
CA ALA A 258 18.69 -21.70 -25.82
C ALA A 258 18.17 -20.62 -24.83
N ARG A 259 16.90 -20.26 -24.93
CA ARG A 259 16.25 -19.31 -24.01
C ARG A 259 16.18 -19.83 -22.57
N ILE A 260 15.92 -21.11 -22.34
CA ILE A 260 15.96 -21.74 -21.01
C ILE A 260 17.38 -21.72 -20.44
N LYS A 261 18.43 -21.90 -21.29
CA LYS A 261 19.84 -21.73 -20.90
C LYS A 261 20.15 -20.29 -20.52
N GLU A 262 19.71 -19.32 -21.32
CA GLU A 262 19.83 -17.90 -21.03
C GLU A 262 19.20 -17.52 -19.68
N LEU A 263 18.04 -18.09 -19.36
CA LEU A 263 17.36 -17.88 -18.09
C LEU A 263 18.06 -18.57 -16.89
N GLY A 264 19.13 -19.34 -17.11
CA GLY A 264 19.83 -20.07 -16.06
C GLY A 264 19.07 -21.27 -15.49
N LEU A 265 18.02 -21.72 -16.18
CA LEU A 265 17.17 -22.82 -15.73
C LEU A 265 17.59 -24.18 -16.26
N TYR A 266 18.40 -24.23 -17.32
CA TYR A 266 18.96 -25.49 -17.82
C TYR A 266 19.96 -26.09 -16.82
N GLY A 267 19.80 -27.36 -16.51
CA GLY A 267 20.56 -28.04 -15.46
C GLY A 267 19.89 -27.99 -14.09
N SER A 268 18.73 -27.29 -13.95
CA SER A 268 18.02 -27.25 -12.69
C SER A 268 17.26 -28.55 -12.39
N TYR A 269 17.30 -28.96 -11.14
CA TYR A 269 16.50 -30.05 -10.59
C TYR A 269 15.25 -29.45 -9.90
N SER A 270 14.26 -30.26 -9.59
CA SER A 270 13.03 -29.82 -8.93
C SER A 270 13.26 -28.98 -7.67
N HIS A 271 14.37 -29.21 -6.94
CA HIS A 271 14.70 -28.47 -5.72
C HIS A 271 15.60 -27.23 -5.93
N THR A 272 16.01 -26.95 -7.17
CA THR A 272 16.85 -25.79 -7.54
C THR A 272 16.17 -24.86 -8.54
N LYS A 273 14.95 -25.18 -8.99
CA LYS A 273 14.15 -24.31 -9.85
C LYS A 273 13.84 -22.98 -9.16
N PHE A 274 13.73 -21.91 -9.93
CA PHE A 274 13.40 -20.56 -9.49
C PHE A 274 12.66 -19.78 -10.58
N ILE A 275 12.02 -18.68 -10.25
CA ILE A 275 11.43 -17.76 -11.23
C ILE A 275 12.48 -16.67 -11.55
N PRO A 276 12.94 -16.53 -12.81
CA PRO A 276 13.85 -15.46 -13.18
C PRO A 276 13.27 -14.08 -12.88
N THR A 277 14.10 -13.14 -12.41
CA THR A 277 13.66 -11.81 -11.93
C THR A 277 12.84 -11.06 -12.97
N ARG A 278 13.19 -11.15 -14.28
CA ARG A 278 12.41 -10.49 -15.35
C ARG A 278 10.95 -10.93 -15.41
N TYR A 279 10.63 -12.16 -15.05
CA TYR A 279 9.25 -12.66 -14.97
C TYR A 279 8.52 -12.20 -13.71
N LYS A 280 9.23 -12.00 -12.60
CA LYS A 280 8.64 -11.46 -11.37
C LYS A 280 8.25 -9.98 -11.53
N MET A 281 8.92 -9.25 -12.44
CA MET A 281 8.71 -7.83 -12.74
C MET A 281 8.03 -7.62 -14.10
N ALA A 282 7.44 -8.66 -14.67
CA ALA A 282 6.70 -8.59 -15.93
C ALA A 282 5.33 -7.90 -15.74
N SER A 283 4.58 -7.75 -16.84
CA SER A 283 3.20 -7.23 -16.80
C SER A 283 2.32 -8.00 -15.81
N VAL A 284 1.18 -7.45 -15.43
CA VAL A 284 0.22 -8.15 -14.57
C VAL A 284 -0.25 -9.44 -15.25
N GLU A 285 -0.53 -9.36 -16.54
CA GLU A 285 -1.00 -10.46 -17.38
C GLU A 285 0.04 -11.58 -17.47
N ASP A 286 1.32 -11.24 -17.68
CA ASP A 286 2.40 -12.21 -17.80
C ASP A 286 2.71 -12.92 -16.49
N ARG A 287 2.72 -12.16 -15.37
CA ARG A 287 2.85 -12.76 -14.03
C ARG A 287 1.69 -13.69 -13.72
N PHE A 288 0.48 -13.30 -14.14
CA PHE A 288 -0.70 -14.15 -13.97
C PHE A 288 -0.60 -15.41 -14.81
N ALA A 289 -0.19 -15.31 -16.09
CA ALA A 289 0.02 -16.45 -16.98
C ALA A 289 1.09 -17.41 -16.44
N LEU A 290 2.19 -16.89 -15.90
CA LEU A 290 3.23 -17.68 -15.24
C LEU A 290 2.66 -18.51 -14.08
N ILE A 291 1.89 -17.87 -13.20
CA ILE A 291 1.23 -18.57 -12.08
C ILE A 291 0.22 -19.59 -12.59
N GLN A 292 -0.54 -19.29 -13.64
CA GLN A 292 -1.46 -20.25 -14.24
C GLN A 292 -0.72 -21.51 -14.73
N GLY A 293 0.42 -21.36 -15.42
CA GLY A 293 1.22 -22.50 -15.84
C GLY A 293 1.70 -23.37 -14.67
N LEU A 294 2.18 -22.75 -13.59
CA LEU A 294 2.56 -23.43 -12.34
C LEU A 294 1.36 -24.13 -11.67
N MET A 295 0.21 -23.50 -11.68
CA MET A 295 -0.99 -24.06 -11.06
C MET A 295 -1.62 -25.17 -11.89
N ASP A 296 -1.53 -25.08 -13.21
CA ASP A 296 -2.02 -26.14 -14.10
C ASP A 296 -1.11 -27.37 -14.10
N SER A 297 0.18 -27.21 -13.82
CA SER A 297 1.10 -28.34 -13.55
C SER A 297 0.91 -28.87 -12.12
N ASP A 298 1.61 -28.32 -11.15
CA ASP A 298 1.72 -28.79 -9.77
C ASP A 298 0.60 -28.30 -8.82
N GLY A 299 -0.26 -27.38 -9.28
CA GLY A 299 -1.29 -26.79 -8.44
C GLY A 299 -2.49 -27.71 -8.17
N TYR A 300 -3.12 -27.50 -7.03
CA TYR A 300 -4.34 -28.20 -6.63
C TYR A 300 -5.41 -27.26 -6.11
N ALA A 301 -6.67 -27.68 -6.26
CA ALA A 301 -7.82 -27.10 -5.60
C ALA A 301 -8.48 -28.18 -4.73
N ASP A 302 -8.54 -27.95 -3.41
CA ASP A 302 -9.24 -28.86 -2.48
C ASP A 302 -10.70 -28.46 -2.34
N SER A 303 -11.58 -29.22 -2.98
CA SER A 303 -13.04 -28.98 -2.95
C SER A 303 -13.66 -29.14 -1.56
N ARG A 304 -12.99 -29.79 -0.60
CA ARG A 304 -13.50 -29.98 0.77
C ARG A 304 -13.14 -28.78 1.66
N ARG A 305 -11.88 -28.27 1.53
CA ARG A 305 -11.33 -27.23 2.42
C ARG A 305 -11.26 -25.85 1.82
N THR A 306 -11.68 -25.65 0.58
CA THR A 306 -11.57 -24.38 -0.16
C THR A 306 -10.12 -23.87 -0.31
N ASN A 307 -9.13 -24.75 -0.15
CA ASN A 307 -7.73 -24.40 -0.27
C ASN A 307 -7.26 -24.54 -1.71
N VAL A 308 -6.52 -23.55 -2.18
CA VAL A 308 -5.83 -23.56 -3.46
C VAL A 308 -4.36 -23.35 -3.19
N GLY A 309 -3.51 -24.13 -3.86
CA GLY A 309 -2.08 -24.01 -3.64
C GLY A 309 -1.27 -25.01 -4.47
N LEU A 310 0.00 -25.08 -4.19
CA LEU A 310 0.92 -26.02 -4.80
C LEU A 310 2.00 -26.46 -3.81
N THR A 311 2.76 -27.50 -4.16
CA THR A 311 3.86 -28.00 -3.34
C THR A 311 5.11 -28.12 -4.18
N THR A 312 6.22 -27.57 -3.71
CA THR A 312 7.52 -27.68 -4.37
C THR A 312 8.61 -28.09 -3.38
N THR A 313 9.68 -28.71 -3.89
CA THR A 313 10.89 -29.00 -3.10
C THR A 313 11.92 -27.86 -3.20
N SER A 314 11.73 -26.88 -4.08
CA SER A 314 12.57 -25.69 -4.17
C SER A 314 12.08 -24.62 -3.21
N LYS A 315 12.92 -24.25 -2.24
CA LYS A 315 12.67 -23.11 -1.35
C LYS A 315 12.59 -21.80 -2.15
N GLN A 316 13.55 -21.61 -3.07
CA GLN A 316 13.61 -20.41 -3.89
C GLN A 316 12.36 -20.26 -4.77
N LEU A 317 11.90 -21.32 -5.42
CA LEU A 317 10.67 -21.29 -6.22
C LEU A 317 9.44 -20.95 -5.36
N ALA A 318 9.38 -21.50 -4.14
CA ALA A 318 8.29 -21.18 -3.22
C ALA A 318 8.27 -19.70 -2.84
N GLU A 319 9.43 -19.12 -2.50
CA GLU A 319 9.59 -17.70 -2.17
C GLU A 319 9.29 -16.80 -3.38
N ASP A 320 9.74 -17.20 -4.58
CA ASP A 320 9.47 -16.46 -5.82
C ASP A 320 7.97 -16.45 -6.16
N ILE A 321 7.29 -17.58 -6.04
CA ILE A 321 5.82 -17.65 -6.24
C ILE A 321 5.10 -16.75 -5.22
N GLN A 322 5.53 -16.77 -3.98
CA GLN A 322 4.96 -15.93 -2.94
C GLN A 322 5.12 -14.43 -3.28
N GLU A 323 6.32 -14.01 -3.72
CA GLU A 323 6.60 -12.63 -4.16
C GLU A 323 5.70 -12.21 -5.33
N VAL A 324 5.51 -13.09 -6.34
CA VAL A 324 4.62 -12.84 -7.47
C VAL A 324 3.17 -12.70 -7.02
N ILE A 325 2.67 -13.61 -6.17
CA ILE A 325 1.30 -13.54 -5.66
C ILE A 325 1.05 -12.26 -4.85
N TRP A 326 2.01 -11.84 -4.01
CA TRP A 326 1.92 -10.58 -3.28
C TRP A 326 1.82 -9.37 -4.22
N SER A 327 2.64 -9.35 -5.27
CA SER A 327 2.62 -8.27 -6.25
C SER A 327 1.36 -8.24 -7.12
N LEU A 328 0.61 -9.35 -7.17
CA LEU A 328 -0.72 -9.46 -7.80
C LEU A 328 -1.87 -9.15 -6.83
N GLY A 329 -1.59 -8.61 -5.64
CA GLY A 329 -2.60 -8.26 -4.64
C GLY A 329 -3.19 -9.45 -3.89
N GLY A 330 -2.53 -10.61 -3.95
CA GLY A 330 -2.92 -11.82 -3.24
C GLY A 330 -2.19 -12.03 -1.92
N MET A 331 -2.52 -13.12 -1.24
CA MET A 331 -1.79 -13.65 -0.09
C MET A 331 -1.27 -15.05 -0.40
N CYS A 332 -0.06 -15.34 0.04
CA CYS A 332 0.54 -16.66 -0.12
C CYS A 332 1.30 -17.04 1.16
N THR A 333 0.86 -18.12 1.81
CA THR A 333 1.52 -18.65 3.02
C THR A 333 2.35 -19.87 2.64
N ILE A 334 3.60 -19.91 3.07
CA ILE A 334 4.50 -21.06 2.88
C ILE A 334 4.61 -21.83 4.18
N THR A 335 4.41 -23.14 4.11
CA THR A 335 4.63 -24.06 5.23
C THR A 335 5.66 -25.12 4.82
N GLN A 336 6.73 -25.25 5.59
CA GLN A 336 7.73 -26.31 5.38
C GLN A 336 7.25 -27.63 5.98
N LYS A 337 7.38 -28.71 5.22
CA LYS A 337 7.01 -30.07 5.61
C LYS A 337 8.16 -31.03 5.37
N ALA A 338 8.58 -31.75 6.40
CA ALA A 338 9.48 -32.87 6.24
C ALA A 338 8.78 -33.98 5.45
N THR A 339 9.46 -34.54 4.46
CA THR A 339 8.94 -35.64 3.63
C THR A 339 9.76 -36.89 3.78
N SER A 340 9.13 -38.04 3.63
CA SER A 340 9.79 -39.35 3.68
C SER A 340 8.98 -40.34 2.87
N TYR A 341 9.65 -41.40 2.37
CA TYR A 341 8.97 -42.54 1.80
C TYR A 341 9.44 -43.83 2.47
N LYS A 342 8.68 -44.89 2.32
CA LYS A 342 9.06 -46.21 2.81
C LYS A 342 9.60 -47.04 1.63
N LYS A 343 10.78 -47.61 1.79
CA LYS A 343 11.35 -48.60 0.88
C LYS A 343 11.71 -49.83 1.70
N ASP A 344 11.20 -50.99 1.32
CA ASP A 344 11.42 -52.27 2.01
C ASP A 344 11.16 -52.20 3.52
N GLY A 345 10.11 -51.47 3.94
CA GLY A 345 9.75 -51.25 5.35
C GLY A 345 10.56 -50.17 6.08
N VAL A 346 11.66 -49.73 5.51
CA VAL A 346 12.52 -48.68 6.09
C VAL A 346 12.07 -47.30 5.67
N ARG A 347 11.95 -46.37 6.63
CA ARG A 347 11.63 -44.97 6.37
C ARG A 347 12.88 -44.25 5.89
N ILE A 348 12.82 -43.72 4.68
CA ILE A 348 13.88 -42.91 4.07
C ILE A 348 13.42 -41.45 4.08
N GLU A 349 14.22 -40.60 4.70
CA GLU A 349 13.96 -39.14 4.71
C GLU A 349 14.30 -38.54 3.36
N CYS A 350 13.43 -37.63 2.90
CA CYS A 350 13.59 -36.86 1.68
C CYS A 350 13.88 -35.40 1.99
N LYS A 351 14.15 -34.62 0.95
CA LYS A 351 14.23 -33.16 1.07
C LYS A 351 12.90 -32.59 1.56
N ASN A 352 12.94 -31.50 2.32
CA ASN A 352 11.74 -30.80 2.75
C ASN A 352 10.91 -30.35 1.53
N ALA A 353 9.59 -30.41 1.68
CA ALA A 353 8.66 -29.81 0.75
C ALA A 353 8.13 -28.48 1.31
N TYR A 354 7.88 -27.54 0.44
CA TYR A 354 7.28 -26.24 0.73
C TYR A 354 5.87 -26.25 0.17
N VAL A 355 4.89 -26.19 1.06
CA VAL A 355 3.46 -26.16 0.72
C VAL A 355 2.99 -24.72 0.73
N LEU A 356 2.51 -24.27 -0.41
CA LEU A 356 1.99 -22.91 -0.61
C LEU A 356 0.46 -22.94 -0.58
N TYR A 357 -0.13 -22.03 0.22
CA TYR A 357 -1.57 -21.78 0.22
C TYR A 357 -1.80 -20.37 -0.35
N ILE A 358 -2.54 -20.29 -1.46
CA ILE A 358 -2.75 -19.06 -2.23
C ILE A 358 -4.18 -18.58 -2.04
N GLN A 359 -4.34 -17.28 -1.86
CA GLN A 359 -5.63 -16.61 -1.77
C GLN A 359 -5.59 -15.33 -2.62
N THR A 360 -6.47 -15.24 -3.60
CA THR A 360 -6.67 -14.08 -4.46
C THR A 360 -8.14 -13.69 -4.47
N ALA A 361 -8.49 -12.60 -5.12
CA ALA A 361 -9.88 -12.19 -5.29
C ALA A 361 -10.72 -13.26 -6.02
N ASP A 362 -10.10 -13.99 -6.95
CA ASP A 362 -10.74 -15.09 -7.67
C ASP A 362 -9.72 -16.21 -7.90
N ASN A 363 -9.73 -17.20 -7.03
CA ASN A 363 -8.82 -18.33 -7.10
C ASN A 363 -9.07 -19.26 -8.31
N ALA A 364 -10.27 -19.22 -8.92
CA ALA A 364 -10.54 -20.04 -10.11
C ALA A 364 -9.70 -19.56 -11.31
N LYS A 365 -9.45 -18.27 -11.40
CA LYS A 365 -8.59 -17.68 -12.44
C LYS A 365 -7.12 -18.10 -12.38
N LEU A 366 -6.68 -18.69 -11.27
CA LEU A 366 -5.32 -19.26 -11.15
C LEU A 366 -5.12 -20.51 -12.03
N PHE A 367 -6.18 -21.02 -12.63
CA PHE A 367 -6.14 -22.21 -13.50
C PHE A 367 -6.71 -21.85 -14.88
N ARG A 368 -6.07 -22.34 -15.95
CA ARG A 368 -6.65 -22.39 -17.29
C ARG A 368 -7.40 -23.69 -17.51
N LEU A 369 -6.97 -24.79 -16.86
CA LEU A 369 -7.63 -26.09 -16.95
C LEU A 369 -8.97 -26.09 -16.21
N ASP A 370 -10.08 -26.24 -16.97
CA ASP A 370 -11.44 -26.25 -16.41
C ASP A 370 -11.64 -27.32 -15.34
N ARG A 371 -11.00 -28.50 -15.49
CA ARG A 371 -11.05 -29.58 -14.51
C ARG A 371 -10.47 -29.21 -13.14
N LYS A 372 -9.55 -28.21 -13.08
CA LYS A 372 -8.99 -27.67 -11.83
C LYS A 372 -9.78 -26.46 -11.38
N ALA A 373 -10.10 -25.53 -12.28
CA ALA A 373 -10.87 -24.32 -11.99
C ALA A 373 -12.25 -24.63 -11.38
N SER A 374 -12.97 -25.62 -11.93
CA SER A 374 -14.30 -26.04 -11.45
C SER A 374 -14.31 -26.63 -10.03
N LYS A 375 -13.15 -27.08 -9.51
CA LYS A 375 -13.02 -27.56 -8.12
C LYS A 375 -12.87 -26.44 -7.11
N VAL A 376 -12.56 -25.22 -7.56
CA VAL A 376 -12.40 -24.06 -6.69
C VAL A 376 -13.76 -23.65 -6.16
N LYS A 377 -13.94 -23.72 -4.84
CA LYS A 377 -15.15 -23.19 -4.22
C LYS A 377 -15.06 -21.69 -4.01
N PRO A 378 -16.12 -20.93 -4.31
CA PRO A 378 -16.17 -19.52 -4.00
C PRO A 378 -15.87 -19.29 -2.52
N ARG A 379 -14.93 -18.45 -2.22
CA ARG A 379 -14.60 -18.02 -0.86
C ARG A 379 -14.60 -16.51 -0.82
N ARG A 380 -15.18 -15.93 0.22
CA ARG A 380 -15.06 -14.49 0.44
C ARG A 380 -13.59 -14.16 0.68
N PHE A 381 -12.99 -13.42 -0.23
CA PHE A 381 -11.65 -12.89 -0.08
C PHE A 381 -11.73 -11.56 0.69
N SER A 382 -11.08 -11.51 1.84
CA SER A 382 -10.87 -10.24 2.53
C SER A 382 -9.65 -9.59 1.90
N LYS A 383 -9.81 -8.40 1.29
CA LYS A 383 -8.68 -7.62 0.75
C LYS A 383 -7.82 -7.02 1.87
N THR A 384 -7.53 -7.83 2.90
CA THR A 384 -6.77 -7.39 4.08
C THR A 384 -5.75 -8.45 4.51
N ARG A 385 -4.60 -7.99 5.01
CA ARG A 385 -3.49 -8.80 5.51
C ARG A 385 -3.37 -8.64 7.02
N ARG A 386 -3.56 -9.73 7.78
CA ARG A 386 -3.57 -9.71 9.24
C ARG A 386 -2.17 -9.49 9.82
N ILE A 387 -2.04 -8.56 10.77
CA ILE A 387 -0.85 -8.37 11.61
C ILE A 387 -0.87 -9.46 12.70
N VAL A 388 0.28 -10.11 12.93
CA VAL A 388 0.39 -11.21 13.89
C VAL A 388 1.37 -10.93 15.03
N LYS A 389 2.40 -10.12 14.79
CA LYS A 389 3.45 -9.82 15.76
C LYS A 389 4.16 -8.53 15.41
N VAL A 390 4.64 -7.81 16.42
CA VAL A 390 5.61 -6.72 16.25
C VAL A 390 6.76 -6.97 17.21
N GLU A 391 8.00 -6.79 16.74
CA GLU A 391 9.21 -6.93 17.56
C GLU A 391 10.26 -5.88 17.21
N LYS A 392 11.02 -5.43 18.17
CA LYS A 392 12.17 -4.54 17.95
C LYS A 392 13.32 -5.36 17.34
N VAL A 393 13.87 -4.90 16.22
CA VAL A 393 14.93 -5.62 15.48
C VAL A 393 16.29 -4.93 15.53
N GLY A 394 16.36 -3.67 15.97
CA GLY A 394 17.63 -2.96 16.10
C GLY A 394 17.48 -1.45 16.03
N ARG A 395 18.57 -0.77 15.70
CA ARG A 395 18.64 0.65 15.38
C ARG A 395 19.32 0.84 14.03
N GLU A 396 18.74 1.68 13.19
CA GLU A 396 19.29 2.00 11.87
C GLU A 396 19.00 3.47 11.53
N GLN A 397 19.75 3.99 10.56
CA GLN A 397 19.41 5.26 9.91
C GLN A 397 18.05 5.11 9.22
N CYS A 398 17.12 5.99 9.55
CA CYS A 398 15.76 5.98 9.04
C CYS A 398 15.42 7.28 8.34
N ARG A 399 14.49 7.20 7.42
CA ARG A 399 13.86 8.36 6.81
C ARG A 399 12.42 8.09 6.38
N CYS A 400 11.69 9.17 6.21
CA CYS A 400 10.32 9.18 5.71
C CYS A 400 10.29 9.76 4.31
N ILE A 401 9.34 9.32 3.48
CA ILE A 401 9.09 9.90 2.15
C ILE A 401 7.70 10.52 2.11
N ALA A 402 7.58 11.70 1.50
CA ALA A 402 6.29 12.24 1.08
C ALA A 402 5.98 11.75 -0.33
N VAL A 403 4.72 11.43 -0.60
CA VAL A 403 4.26 10.92 -1.90
C VAL A 403 3.18 11.81 -2.50
N SER A 404 3.09 11.85 -3.83
CA SER A 404 2.18 12.75 -4.55
C SER A 404 0.70 12.33 -4.48
N ASN A 405 0.41 11.09 -4.09
CA ASN A 405 -0.97 10.62 -3.99
C ASN A 405 -1.63 11.22 -2.74
N PRO A 406 -2.83 11.82 -2.86
CA PRO A 406 -3.54 12.43 -1.73
C PRO A 406 -3.83 11.50 -0.55
N ASN A 407 -3.93 10.19 -0.79
CA ASN A 407 -4.13 9.21 0.28
C ASN A 407 -2.86 8.90 1.08
N SER A 408 -1.70 9.44 0.67
CA SER A 408 -0.39 9.24 1.29
C SER A 408 0.01 7.78 1.52
N LEU A 409 -0.56 6.85 0.75
CA LEU A 409 -0.27 5.43 0.82
C LEU A 409 0.76 5.03 -0.22
N TYR A 410 1.69 4.15 0.15
CA TYR A 410 2.66 3.55 -0.76
C TYR A 410 2.93 2.09 -0.39
N LEU A 411 3.72 1.40 -1.21
CA LEU A 411 3.96 -0.02 -1.07
C LEU A 411 5.37 -0.28 -0.54
N ALA A 412 5.43 -0.94 0.61
CA ALA A 412 6.65 -1.28 1.32
C ALA A 412 6.95 -2.78 1.23
N SER A 413 8.22 -3.15 1.21
CA SER A 413 8.77 -4.49 1.06
C SER A 413 8.43 -5.19 -0.27
N LYS A 414 9.09 -6.32 -0.53
CA LYS A 414 8.75 -7.21 -1.66
C LYS A 414 7.33 -7.78 -1.57
N ALA A 415 6.73 -7.73 -0.39
CA ALA A 415 5.35 -8.17 -0.17
C ALA A 415 4.31 -7.10 -0.54
N CYS A 416 4.72 -5.96 -1.09
CA CYS A 416 3.85 -4.86 -1.50
C CYS A 416 2.84 -4.48 -0.39
N VAL A 417 3.33 -4.37 0.85
CA VAL A 417 2.48 -4.03 1.99
C VAL A 417 2.10 -2.56 1.93
N VAL A 418 0.81 -2.29 2.05
CA VAL A 418 0.29 -0.93 2.11
C VAL A 418 0.70 -0.27 3.42
N THR A 419 1.36 0.87 3.32
CA THR A 419 1.81 1.69 4.43
C THR A 419 1.47 3.15 4.22
N HIS A 420 1.51 3.95 5.27
CA HIS A 420 0.98 5.31 5.27
C HIS A 420 2.07 6.36 5.53
N ASN A 421 1.97 7.50 4.83
CA ASN A 421 2.70 8.72 5.13
C ASN A 421 1.73 9.90 5.32
N THR A 422 2.10 10.91 6.09
CA THR A 422 1.19 12.04 6.40
C THR A 422 1.63 13.31 5.68
N TYR A 423 0.75 13.85 4.79
CA TYR A 423 1.01 15.13 4.10
C TYR A 423 -0.30 15.86 3.76
N CYS A 424 -1.12 16.15 4.78
CA CYS A 424 -2.51 16.54 4.54
C CYS A 424 -2.77 18.04 4.46
N ILE A 425 -2.18 18.85 5.35
CA ILE A 425 -2.62 20.25 5.52
C ILE A 425 -2.25 21.16 4.34
N LEU A 426 -1.12 20.90 3.65
CA LEU A 426 -0.72 21.68 2.48
C LEU A 426 -1.59 21.39 1.25
N LEU A 427 -1.91 20.13 1.01
CA LEU A 427 -2.75 19.74 -0.14
C LEU A 427 -4.21 20.14 0.05
N GLU A 428 -4.72 20.07 1.28
CA GLU A 428 -6.08 20.51 1.58
C GLU A 428 -6.24 22.01 1.38
N ALA A 429 -5.21 22.81 1.70
CA ALA A 429 -5.20 24.24 1.44
C ALA A 429 -5.37 24.59 -0.06
N LEU A 430 -4.97 23.72 -0.98
CA LEU A 430 -5.08 23.96 -2.42
C LEU A 430 -6.52 23.86 -2.97
N ARG A 431 -7.45 23.26 -2.24
CA ARG A 431 -8.81 23.03 -2.75
C ARG A 431 -9.55 24.29 -3.16
N GLY A 432 -9.25 25.39 -2.52
CA GLY A 432 -9.92 26.66 -2.75
C GLY A 432 -9.24 27.60 -3.75
N ILE A 433 -8.02 27.33 -4.20
CA ILE A 433 -7.23 28.31 -4.98
C ILE A 433 -7.87 28.74 -6.31
N GLY A 434 -8.73 27.93 -6.90
CA GLY A 434 -9.53 28.29 -8.09
C GLY A 434 -10.83 29.05 -7.77
N LYS A 435 -11.08 29.39 -6.52
CA LYS A 435 -12.24 30.19 -6.10
C LYS A 435 -11.81 31.63 -5.84
N TYR A 436 -12.52 32.55 -6.45
CA TYR A 436 -12.23 33.98 -6.32
C TYR A 436 -12.30 34.43 -4.85
N GLY A 437 -11.25 35.08 -4.39
CA GLY A 437 -11.16 35.60 -3.01
C GLY A 437 -10.87 34.54 -1.93
N TYR A 438 -10.52 33.30 -2.31
CA TYR A 438 -10.14 32.26 -1.35
C TYR A 438 -8.85 32.63 -0.60
N SER A 439 -8.84 32.39 0.71
CA SER A 439 -7.64 32.53 1.52
C SER A 439 -7.43 31.33 2.44
N GLY A 440 -6.23 30.75 2.39
CA GLY A 440 -5.76 29.69 3.27
C GLY A 440 -4.74 30.22 4.27
N LEU A 441 -4.77 29.73 5.51
CA LEU A 441 -3.81 30.06 6.56
C LEU A 441 -3.31 28.79 7.22
N ILE A 442 -1.98 28.61 7.24
CA ILE A 442 -1.33 27.47 7.88
C ILE A 442 -0.46 27.99 9.01
N ILE A 443 -0.72 27.52 10.22
CA ILE A 443 -0.15 28.05 11.47
C ILE A 443 0.73 26.98 12.11
N LYS A 444 1.98 27.34 12.44
CA LYS A 444 2.90 26.58 13.28
C LYS A 444 3.30 27.36 14.53
N LYS A 445 3.92 26.69 15.51
CA LYS A 445 4.34 27.31 16.75
C LYS A 445 5.55 28.21 16.56
N GLU A 446 6.58 27.74 15.85
CA GLU A 446 7.86 28.45 15.75
C GLU A 446 8.23 28.82 14.30
N LEU A 447 8.88 29.97 14.13
CA LEU A 447 9.35 30.45 12.82
C LEU A 447 10.38 29.49 12.20
N VAL A 448 11.26 28.91 13.04
CA VAL A 448 12.29 27.98 12.62
C VAL A 448 11.65 26.75 11.94
N GLU A 449 10.51 26.27 12.43
CA GLU A 449 9.77 25.16 11.85
C GLU A 449 9.13 25.51 10.49
N VAL A 450 8.91 26.79 10.23
CA VAL A 450 8.36 27.26 8.94
C VAL A 450 9.47 27.40 7.90
N GLY A 451 10.62 27.97 8.26
CA GLY A 451 11.64 28.46 7.29
C GLY A 451 12.87 27.60 7.09
N THR A 452 13.09 26.53 7.89
CA THR A 452 14.28 25.68 7.75
C THR A 452 14.25 24.78 6.51
N ALA A 453 15.43 24.36 6.06
CA ALA A 453 15.55 23.32 5.03
C ALA A 453 14.85 22.04 5.52
N GLY A 454 13.79 21.61 4.80
CA GLY A 454 12.93 20.48 5.23
C GLY A 454 11.70 20.89 6.06
N GLY A 455 11.52 22.18 6.37
CA GLY A 455 10.32 22.68 7.02
C GLY A 455 9.13 22.82 6.07
N ILE A 456 7.95 23.09 6.65
CA ILE A 456 6.67 23.15 5.92
C ILE A 456 6.69 24.18 4.76
N LEU A 457 7.46 25.27 4.88
CA LEU A 457 7.62 26.27 3.82
C LEU A 457 8.39 25.71 2.63
N SER A 458 9.44 24.90 2.86
CA SER A 458 10.19 24.25 1.81
C SER A 458 9.28 23.33 0.98
N ASP A 459 8.39 22.62 1.65
CA ASP A 459 7.42 21.75 1.01
C ASP A 459 6.34 22.53 0.27
N ALA A 460 5.82 23.59 0.88
CA ALA A 460 4.86 24.50 0.25
C ALA A 460 5.44 25.14 -1.03
N LYS A 461 6.69 25.62 -0.98
CA LYS A 461 7.38 26.15 -2.17
C LYS A 461 7.43 25.14 -3.29
N ARG A 462 7.85 23.90 -3.00
CA ARG A 462 7.96 22.87 -4.01
C ARG A 462 6.61 22.48 -4.61
N ILE A 463 5.54 22.40 -3.79
CA ILE A 463 4.20 22.01 -4.25
C ILE A 463 3.53 23.16 -5.00
N TYR A 464 3.53 24.34 -4.40
CA TYR A 464 2.74 25.47 -4.88
C TYR A 464 3.40 26.20 -6.05
N SER A 465 4.75 26.32 -6.05
CA SER A 465 5.47 27.01 -7.13
C SER A 465 5.45 26.26 -8.47
N GLU A 466 5.17 24.95 -8.45
CA GLU A 466 4.95 24.20 -9.69
C GLU A 466 3.55 24.42 -10.29
N MET A 467 2.65 25.08 -9.55
CA MET A 467 1.29 25.34 -10.02
C MET A 467 1.26 26.59 -10.92
N LYS A 468 0.57 26.46 -12.06
CA LYS A 468 0.44 27.56 -13.02
C LYS A 468 -0.18 28.81 -12.35
N GLY A 469 0.47 29.95 -12.51
CA GLY A 469 0.00 31.25 -12.01
C GLY A 469 0.25 31.48 -10.51
N CYS A 470 1.04 30.64 -9.85
CA CYS A 470 1.45 30.82 -8.47
C CYS A 470 2.60 31.84 -8.38
N GLU A 471 2.44 32.84 -7.52
CA GLU A 471 3.46 33.82 -7.14
C GLU A 471 3.81 33.64 -5.66
N TYR A 472 5.10 33.62 -5.33
CA TYR A 472 5.59 33.48 -3.97
C TYR A 472 6.15 34.78 -3.43
N SER A 473 5.68 35.19 -2.25
CA SER A 473 6.22 36.31 -1.46
C SER A 473 7.06 35.79 -0.29
N ALA A 474 8.32 36.18 -0.23
CA ALA A 474 9.23 35.79 0.85
C ALA A 474 9.05 36.65 2.12
N SER A 475 8.48 37.84 2.00
CA SER A 475 8.29 38.79 3.13
C SER A 475 7.27 38.31 4.15
N ASP A 476 6.25 37.58 3.68
CA ASP A 476 5.11 37.12 4.48
C ASP A 476 4.80 35.62 4.33
N TYR A 477 5.68 34.89 3.67
CA TYR A 477 5.56 33.43 3.40
C TYR A 477 4.23 33.09 2.73
N SER A 478 3.78 33.91 1.77
CA SER A 478 2.54 33.69 1.06
C SER A 478 2.73 33.22 -0.37
N PHE A 479 1.77 32.44 -0.83
CA PHE A 479 1.60 31.97 -2.20
C PHE A 479 0.28 32.55 -2.71
N ALA A 480 0.32 33.25 -3.84
CA ALA A 480 -0.84 33.92 -4.42
C ALA A 480 -1.11 33.42 -5.84
N TRP A 481 -2.37 33.39 -6.21
CA TRP A 481 -2.86 33.19 -7.57
C TRP A 481 -3.67 34.43 -7.97
N PRO A 482 -3.02 35.44 -8.57
CA PRO A 482 -3.64 36.72 -8.87
C PRO A 482 -4.89 36.63 -9.73
N GLU A 483 -4.94 35.68 -10.68
CA GLU A 483 -6.10 35.42 -11.54
C GLU A 483 -7.39 35.18 -10.75
N TYR A 484 -7.29 34.53 -9.58
CA TYR A 484 -8.43 34.22 -8.70
C TYR A 484 -8.46 35.07 -7.44
N GLN A 485 -7.53 36.02 -7.27
CA GLN A 485 -7.34 36.73 -6.01
C GLN A 485 -7.28 35.81 -4.78
N SER A 486 -6.78 34.58 -4.99
CA SER A 486 -6.66 33.56 -3.95
C SER A 486 -5.24 33.50 -3.41
N SER A 487 -5.11 33.14 -2.13
CA SER A 487 -3.79 33.05 -1.49
C SER A 487 -3.75 31.98 -0.39
N ILE A 488 -2.54 31.47 -0.13
CA ILE A 488 -2.24 30.62 1.02
C ILE A 488 -1.04 31.24 1.74
N MET A 489 -1.18 31.51 3.03
CA MET A 489 -0.13 32.06 3.87
C MET A 489 0.30 31.01 4.90
N LEU A 490 1.61 30.92 5.10
CA LEU A 490 2.19 30.18 6.22
C LEU A 490 2.63 31.18 7.29
N THR A 491 2.30 30.91 8.54
CA THR A 491 2.66 31.80 9.66
C THR A 491 3.04 31.00 10.89
N HIS A 492 3.63 31.69 11.84
CA HIS A 492 3.97 31.12 13.14
C HIS A 492 3.41 31.98 14.26
N ILE A 493 3.16 31.35 15.39
CA ILE A 493 2.74 32.03 16.61
C ILE A 493 3.63 31.55 17.75
N ASN A 494 4.64 32.31 18.06
CA ASN A 494 5.50 32.02 19.21
C ASN A 494 4.83 32.55 20.51
N LEU A 495 4.65 31.65 21.47
CA LEU A 495 3.85 31.90 22.67
C LEU A 495 4.65 31.58 23.93
N GLN A 496 5.67 32.37 24.18
CA GLN A 496 6.44 32.25 25.42
C GLN A 496 5.88 33.14 26.56
N SER A 497 4.95 34.06 26.25
CA SER A 497 4.33 34.94 27.23
C SER A 497 2.95 35.48 26.78
N ASP A 498 2.11 35.88 27.72
CA ASP A 498 0.79 36.51 27.46
C ASP A 498 0.89 37.80 26.61
N SER A 499 2.01 38.54 26.70
CA SER A 499 2.26 39.72 25.89
C SER A 499 2.48 39.38 24.41
N GLN A 500 3.20 38.30 24.12
CA GLN A 500 3.42 37.81 22.76
C GLN A 500 2.14 37.22 22.14
N GLU A 501 1.29 36.60 22.96
CA GLU A 501 -0.04 36.16 22.53
C GLU A 501 -0.91 37.35 22.06
N LYS A 502 -0.94 38.45 22.83
CA LYS A 502 -1.66 39.65 22.46
C LYS A 502 -1.09 40.30 21.19
N GLU A 503 0.23 40.39 21.06
CA GLU A 503 0.90 40.91 19.87
C GLU A 503 0.58 40.09 18.62
N ALA A 504 0.61 38.75 18.71
CA ALA A 504 0.25 37.86 17.62
C ALA A 504 -1.24 38.03 17.21
N GLN A 505 -2.14 38.18 18.19
CA GLN A 505 -3.54 38.45 17.94
C GLN A 505 -3.76 39.84 17.28
N GLU A 506 -3.03 40.85 17.68
CA GLU A 506 -3.09 42.19 17.09
C GLU A 506 -2.59 42.22 15.64
N LYS A 507 -1.44 41.60 15.35
CA LYS A 507 -0.89 41.48 13.98
C LYS A 507 -1.83 40.76 13.03
N MET A 508 -2.66 39.87 13.56
CA MET A 508 -3.58 39.04 12.78
C MET A 508 -5.05 39.48 12.89
N LYS A 509 -5.33 40.58 13.59
CA LYS A 509 -6.68 41.04 13.93
C LYS A 509 -7.60 41.23 12.71
N ASN A 510 -7.03 41.59 11.57
CA ASN A 510 -7.76 41.85 10.33
C ASN A 510 -7.71 40.71 9.33
N LYS A 511 -7.03 39.58 9.65
CA LYS A 511 -6.93 38.43 8.74
C LYS A 511 -8.06 37.46 9.02
N GLN A 512 -8.73 37.05 7.95
CA GLN A 512 -9.75 36.00 7.91
C GLN A 512 -9.34 35.00 6.86
N ALA A 513 -9.65 33.73 7.03
CA ALA A 513 -9.31 32.71 6.08
C ALA A 513 -10.46 31.70 5.92
N SER A 514 -10.71 31.33 4.67
CA SER A 514 -11.64 30.27 4.29
C SER A 514 -11.17 28.89 4.75
N TYR A 515 -9.84 28.73 4.82
CA TYR A 515 -9.19 27.53 5.33
C TYR A 515 -8.14 27.90 6.38
N ILE A 516 -8.20 27.29 7.55
CA ILE A 516 -7.20 27.44 8.60
C ILE A 516 -6.67 26.05 8.97
N ALA A 517 -5.36 25.85 8.88
CA ALA A 517 -4.69 24.68 9.42
C ALA A 517 -3.81 25.07 10.61
N ILE A 518 -3.93 24.37 11.72
CA ILE A 518 -3.04 24.51 12.87
C ILE A 518 -2.27 23.20 13.02
N ASP A 519 -0.97 23.27 12.77
CA ASP A 519 -0.11 22.10 12.91
C ASP A 519 0.37 21.98 14.37
N GLU A 520 0.31 20.75 14.90
CA GLU A 520 0.65 20.45 16.29
C GLU A 520 -0.15 21.29 17.31
N LEU A 521 -1.46 21.25 17.22
CA LEU A 521 -2.37 22.03 18.08
C LEU A 521 -2.11 21.83 19.58
N THR A 522 -1.58 20.68 19.99
CA THR A 522 -1.20 20.41 21.38
C THR A 522 -0.18 21.42 21.94
N ASN A 523 0.55 22.10 21.06
CA ASN A 523 1.51 23.15 21.43
C ASN A 523 0.84 24.52 21.66
N PHE A 524 -0.48 24.65 21.48
CA PHE A 524 -1.24 25.89 21.59
C PHE A 524 -2.26 25.83 22.73
N THR A 525 -2.59 27.00 23.31
CA THR A 525 -3.64 27.09 24.32
C THR A 525 -5.02 27.04 23.69
N PHE A 526 -6.03 26.59 24.46
CA PHE A 526 -7.43 26.59 24.01
C PHE A 526 -7.92 28.03 23.62
N LYS A 527 -7.39 29.06 24.26
CA LYS A 527 -7.72 30.46 23.97
C LYS A 527 -7.29 30.84 22.55
N ILE A 528 -6.13 30.41 22.09
CA ILE A 528 -5.63 30.64 20.74
C ILE A 528 -6.46 29.88 19.71
N TRP A 529 -6.75 28.62 19.96
CA TRP A 529 -7.63 27.83 19.10
C TRP A 529 -8.99 28.52 18.93
N LYS A 530 -9.62 29.00 20.04
CA LYS A 530 -10.88 29.70 20.00
C LYS A 530 -10.80 31.03 19.22
N TYR A 531 -9.68 31.73 19.31
CA TYR A 531 -9.44 32.96 18.55
C TYR A 531 -9.41 32.64 17.04
N TRP A 532 -8.63 31.64 16.60
CA TRP A 532 -8.54 31.30 15.19
C TRP A 532 -9.83 30.67 14.65
N PHE A 533 -10.54 29.94 15.44
CA PHE A 533 -11.88 29.47 15.08
C PHE A 533 -12.81 30.62 14.74
N SER A 534 -12.77 31.72 15.51
CA SER A 534 -13.57 32.92 15.22
C SER A 534 -13.15 33.67 13.94
N ARG A 535 -11.95 33.39 13.41
CA ARG A 535 -11.40 33.98 12.18
C ARG A 535 -11.58 33.09 10.95
N ASN A 536 -12.05 31.87 11.13
CA ASN A 536 -12.36 30.96 10.03
C ASN A 536 -13.65 31.40 9.35
N ARG A 537 -13.51 32.35 8.40
CA ARG A 537 -14.61 32.96 7.66
C ARG A 537 -14.27 32.98 6.19
N ASP A 538 -15.27 32.74 5.36
CA ASP A 538 -15.09 32.66 3.92
C ASP A 538 -15.62 33.89 3.20
N ALA A 539 -14.86 34.39 2.23
CA ALA A 539 -15.25 35.43 1.29
C ALA A 539 -15.44 34.86 -0.14
N SER A 540 -15.08 33.60 -0.38
CA SER A 540 -15.09 32.98 -1.70
C SER A 540 -16.36 32.17 -2.02
N GLY A 541 -17.33 32.14 -1.09
CA GLY A 541 -18.53 31.30 -1.19
C GLY A 541 -18.30 29.82 -0.88
N MET A 542 -17.14 29.48 -0.34
CA MET A 542 -16.86 28.15 0.18
C MET A 542 -17.28 28.04 1.65
N LYS A 543 -17.58 26.83 2.10
CA LYS A 543 -17.77 26.62 3.52
C LYS A 543 -16.42 26.73 4.24
N PRO A 544 -16.29 27.62 5.25
CA PRO A 544 -15.05 27.73 6.02
C PRO A 544 -14.66 26.40 6.65
N LYS A 545 -13.36 26.10 6.66
CA LYS A 545 -12.85 24.83 7.17
C LYS A 545 -11.61 25.04 8.04
N MET A 546 -11.58 24.37 9.20
CA MET A 546 -10.42 24.33 10.07
C MET A 546 -9.91 22.90 10.22
N VAL A 547 -8.61 22.71 10.06
CA VAL A 547 -7.93 21.41 10.26
C VAL A 547 -6.86 21.57 11.33
N CYS A 548 -6.90 20.75 12.34
CA CYS A 548 -5.93 20.78 13.43
C CYS A 548 -5.22 19.43 13.52
N THR A 549 -3.88 19.42 13.43
CA THR A 549 -3.12 18.21 13.69
C THR A 549 -2.76 18.14 15.18
N LEU A 550 -2.72 16.94 15.72
CA LEU A 550 -2.40 16.66 17.12
C LEU A 550 -1.24 15.67 17.18
N ASN A 551 -0.35 15.84 18.13
CA ASN A 551 0.72 14.88 18.43
C ASN A 551 0.24 13.83 19.42
#